data_1c35a20c7802a1bfbfec12910dc21dc3
#
_entry.id   1c35a20c7802a1bfbfec12910dc21dc3
#
_cell.length_a   1.000
_cell.length_b   1.000
_cell.length_c   1.000
_cell.angle_alpha   90.00
_cell.angle_beta   90.00
_cell.angle_gamma   90.00
#
_symmetry.space_group_name_H-M   'P 1'
#
loop_
_entity.id
_entity.type
_entity.pdbx_description
1 polymer ?
#
loop_
_entity_poly.entity_id
_entity_poly.type
_entity_poly.pdbx_seq_one_letter_code
_entity_poly.pdbx_strand_id
1 'polypeptide(L)'
;MSLYDVVHAPQPRKRDRKLHILIAIGLILVLAAFIPIPWAMHLQRQYRHFINGLGESVQYAKEQGGLYVRQDGQQFWSQDSASRLYLELNTAGMGKRQNSAPKSVPDAELEFGNGCILRLWEQDVWDGYNREWVPGVFVWCQGADGTNYMYDTDQVRWQVLGKWVPGE
;
A
#
# COMPACT_ATOMS: atom_id res chain seq x y z
N MET A 1 -66.93 -5.83 17.69
CA MET A 1 -65.72 -4.98 17.85
C MET A 1 -66.21 -3.58 18.20
N SER A 2 -66.11 -3.20 19.47
CA SER A 2 -66.72 -1.96 20.00
C SER A 2 -65.81 -0.75 19.61
N LEU A 3 -66.45 0.37 19.24
CA LEU A 3 -65.76 1.63 18.95
C LEU A 3 -64.85 2.12 20.13
N TYR A 4 -65.08 1.60 21.34
CA TYR A 4 -64.28 1.89 22.53
C TYR A 4 -62.89 1.29 22.53
N ASP A 5 -62.66 0.17 21.80
CA ASP A 5 -61.36 -0.50 21.73
C ASP A 5 -60.37 0.21 20.82
N VAL A 6 -60.84 1.04 19.89
CA VAL A 6 -59.99 1.77 18.94
C VAL A 6 -59.39 3.06 19.53
N VAL A 7 -60.09 3.63 20.54
CA VAL A 7 -59.68 4.91 21.16
C VAL A 7 -58.60 4.73 22.23
N HIS A 8 -58.38 3.50 22.70
CA HIS A 8 -57.48 3.19 23.81
C HIS A 8 -56.28 2.35 23.40
N ALA A 9 -55.95 2.31 22.09
CA ALA A 9 -54.68 1.75 21.66
C ALA A 9 -53.53 2.54 22.30
N PRO A 10 -52.65 1.90 23.07
CA PRO A 10 -51.55 2.59 23.73
C PRO A 10 -50.68 3.27 22.68
N GLN A 11 -50.75 4.58 22.66
CA GLN A 11 -49.84 5.36 21.78
C GLN A 11 -48.40 5.03 22.14
N PRO A 12 -47.53 4.69 21.18
CA PRO A 12 -46.13 4.39 21.45
C PRO A 12 -45.53 5.60 22.19
N ARG A 13 -45.08 5.37 23.41
CA ARG A 13 -44.55 6.43 24.28
C ARG A 13 -43.38 7.09 23.56
N LYS A 14 -43.38 8.44 23.48
CA LYS A 14 -42.28 9.24 22.91
C LYS A 14 -40.90 8.85 23.44
N ARG A 15 -40.85 8.23 24.61
CA ARG A 15 -39.64 7.71 25.27
C ARG A 15 -39.05 6.52 24.53
N ASP A 16 -39.86 5.64 23.97
CA ASP A 16 -39.38 4.45 23.25
C ASP A 16 -38.71 4.83 21.92
N ARG A 17 -39.23 5.88 21.26
CA ARG A 17 -38.67 6.38 20.03
C ARG A 17 -37.24 6.97 20.23
N LYS A 18 -37.03 7.71 21.34
CA LYS A 18 -35.68 8.22 21.68
C LYS A 18 -34.72 7.09 22.03
N LEU A 19 -35.18 6.07 22.72
CA LEU A 19 -34.37 4.90 23.06
C LEU A 19 -33.94 4.14 21.78
N HIS A 20 -34.84 3.91 20.83
CA HIS A 20 -34.50 3.26 19.56
C HIS A 20 -33.51 4.08 18.72
N ILE A 21 -33.64 5.41 18.73
CA ILE A 21 -32.70 6.29 18.06
C ILE A 21 -31.30 6.19 18.70
N LEU A 22 -31.23 6.19 20.04
CA LEU A 22 -29.94 6.05 20.75
C LEU A 22 -29.29 4.69 20.50
N ILE A 23 -30.07 3.62 20.48
CA ILE A 23 -29.60 2.27 20.17
C ILE A 23 -29.11 2.21 18.72
N ALA A 24 -29.83 2.80 17.76
CA ALA A 24 -29.42 2.84 16.37
C ALA A 24 -28.11 3.64 16.17
N ILE A 25 -27.98 4.80 16.82
CA ILE A 25 -26.73 5.59 16.80
C ILE A 25 -25.59 4.81 17.43
N GLY A 26 -25.79 4.17 18.57
CA GLY A 26 -24.80 3.31 19.22
C GLY A 26 -24.34 2.17 18.29
N LEU A 27 -25.28 1.50 17.64
CA LEU A 27 -24.97 0.43 16.69
C LEU A 27 -24.16 0.93 15.49
N ILE A 28 -24.52 2.10 14.94
CA ILE A 28 -23.79 2.73 13.81
C ILE A 28 -22.37 3.08 14.25
N LEU A 29 -22.17 3.64 15.44
CA LEU A 29 -20.85 3.97 15.97
C LEU A 29 -19.98 2.72 16.16
N VAL A 30 -20.56 1.66 16.69
CA VAL A 30 -19.87 0.37 16.83
C VAL A 30 -19.48 -0.19 15.47
N LEU A 31 -20.39 -0.23 14.50
CA LEU A 31 -20.09 -0.69 13.14
C LEU A 31 -19.02 0.17 12.47
N ALA A 32 -19.08 1.50 12.61
CA ALA A 32 -18.08 2.42 12.07
C ALA A 32 -16.69 2.22 12.69
N ALA A 33 -16.60 1.82 13.96
CA ALA A 33 -15.33 1.49 14.59
C ALA A 33 -14.75 0.15 14.11
N PHE A 34 -15.61 -0.81 13.74
CA PHE A 34 -15.17 -2.15 13.32
C PHE A 34 -14.77 -2.23 11.83
N ILE A 35 -15.27 -1.35 10.96
CA ILE A 35 -14.97 -1.37 9.51
C ILE A 35 -13.50 -1.05 9.20
N PRO A 36 -12.84 -0.03 9.79
CA PRO A 36 -11.46 0.32 9.44
C PRO A 36 -10.43 -0.73 9.85
N ILE A 37 -10.68 -1.52 10.88
CA ILE A 37 -9.73 -2.52 11.38
C ILE A 37 -9.45 -3.62 10.35
N PRO A 38 -10.43 -4.37 9.82
CA PRO A 38 -10.17 -5.40 8.83
C PRO A 38 -9.61 -4.82 7.52
N TRP A 39 -9.96 -3.58 7.17
CA TRP A 39 -9.41 -2.93 5.99
C TRP A 39 -7.92 -2.58 6.16
N ALA A 40 -7.53 -2.02 7.30
CA ALA A 40 -6.13 -1.76 7.64
C ALA A 40 -5.31 -3.07 7.68
N MET A 41 -5.86 -4.13 8.27
CA MET A 41 -5.22 -5.46 8.28
C MET A 41 -5.07 -6.04 6.87
N HIS A 42 -6.04 -5.84 5.98
CA HIS A 42 -5.96 -6.26 4.59
C HIS A 42 -4.84 -5.54 3.84
N LEU A 43 -4.75 -4.20 3.98
CA LEU A 43 -3.67 -3.41 3.37
C LEU A 43 -2.29 -3.85 3.89
N GLN A 44 -2.18 -4.07 5.19
CA GLN A 44 -0.93 -4.54 5.79
C GLN A 44 -0.52 -5.94 5.29
N ARG A 45 -1.49 -6.86 5.11
CA ARG A 45 -1.22 -8.18 4.52
C ARG A 45 -0.74 -8.06 3.08
N GLN A 46 -1.34 -7.20 2.27
CA GLN A 46 -0.91 -6.96 0.89
C GLN A 46 0.51 -6.40 0.82
N TYR A 47 0.84 -5.44 1.70
CA TYR A 47 2.20 -4.90 1.76
C TYR A 47 3.23 -5.96 2.17
N ARG A 48 2.90 -6.77 3.18
CA ARG A 48 3.77 -7.90 3.58
C ARG A 48 3.96 -8.91 2.45
N HIS A 49 2.90 -9.21 1.71
CA HIS A 49 2.98 -10.12 0.56
C HIS A 49 3.91 -9.53 -0.52
N PHE A 50 3.78 -8.24 -0.82
CA PHE A 50 4.70 -7.54 -1.72
C PHE A 50 6.16 -7.64 -1.25
N ILE A 51 6.45 -7.28 0.00
CA ILE A 51 7.81 -7.30 0.55
C ILE A 51 8.39 -8.72 0.59
N ASN A 52 7.61 -9.71 0.96
CA ASN A 52 8.07 -11.10 0.97
C ASN A 52 8.40 -11.58 -0.45
N GLY A 53 7.52 -11.34 -1.43
CA GLY A 53 7.75 -11.71 -2.83
C GLY A 53 8.95 -10.99 -3.45
N LEU A 54 9.17 -9.72 -3.08
CA LEU A 54 10.37 -8.98 -3.48
C LEU A 54 11.63 -9.60 -2.82
N GLY A 55 11.56 -9.96 -1.54
CA GLY A 55 12.67 -10.63 -0.85
C GLY A 55 13.05 -11.96 -1.49
N GLU A 56 12.06 -12.78 -1.85
CA GLU A 56 12.26 -14.03 -2.59
C GLU A 56 12.93 -13.79 -3.95
N SER A 57 12.52 -12.72 -4.67
CA SER A 57 13.11 -12.35 -5.96
C SER A 57 14.55 -11.88 -5.82
N VAL A 58 14.87 -11.12 -4.78
CA VAL A 58 16.24 -10.72 -4.45
C VAL A 58 17.10 -11.94 -4.10
N GLN A 59 16.56 -12.86 -3.33
CA GLN A 59 17.27 -14.08 -2.97
C GLN A 59 17.53 -14.97 -4.22
N TYR A 60 16.51 -15.12 -5.07
CA TYR A 60 16.66 -15.80 -6.36
C TYR A 60 17.79 -15.20 -7.20
N ALA A 61 17.81 -13.86 -7.34
CA ALA A 61 18.86 -13.18 -8.09
C ALA A 61 20.26 -13.38 -7.51
N LYS A 62 20.38 -13.49 -6.18
CA LYS A 62 21.66 -13.80 -5.52
C LYS A 62 22.16 -15.22 -5.80
N GLU A 63 21.24 -16.18 -5.83
CA GLU A 63 21.58 -17.60 -5.96
C GLU A 63 21.76 -18.01 -7.42
N GLN A 64 20.90 -17.51 -8.30
CA GLN A 64 20.83 -17.93 -9.71
C GLN A 64 21.39 -16.89 -10.69
N GLY A 65 21.62 -15.65 -10.23
CA GLY A 65 21.87 -14.53 -11.12
C GLY A 65 20.59 -14.06 -11.83
N GLY A 66 20.72 -13.26 -12.88
CA GLY A 66 19.57 -12.86 -13.70
C GLY A 66 18.89 -11.56 -13.25
N LEU A 67 19.60 -10.72 -12.50
CA LEU A 67 19.15 -9.37 -12.22
C LEU A 67 19.65 -8.40 -13.30
N TYR A 68 18.72 -7.67 -13.90
CA TYR A 68 18.99 -6.55 -14.79
C TYR A 68 18.49 -5.27 -14.15
N VAL A 69 19.36 -4.27 -14.06
CA VAL A 69 19.00 -2.92 -13.61
C VAL A 69 19.14 -1.98 -14.80
N ARG A 70 18.08 -1.23 -15.08
CA ARG A 70 18.06 -0.18 -16.10
C ARG A 70 17.80 1.15 -15.41
N GLN A 71 18.68 2.10 -15.63
CA GLN A 71 18.56 3.46 -15.12
C GLN A 71 19.04 4.43 -16.22
N ASP A 72 18.34 5.54 -16.41
CA ASP A 72 18.66 6.56 -17.42
C ASP A 72 18.93 5.99 -18.83
N GLY A 73 18.19 4.96 -19.21
CA GLY A 73 18.34 4.27 -20.49
C GLY A 73 19.55 3.33 -20.60
N GLN A 74 20.38 3.25 -19.58
CA GLN A 74 21.50 2.30 -19.51
C GLN A 74 21.10 1.03 -18.79
N GLN A 75 21.63 -0.09 -19.24
CA GLN A 75 21.40 -1.39 -18.64
C GLN A 75 22.68 -1.92 -18.02
N PHE A 76 22.62 -2.36 -16.76
CA PHE A 76 23.75 -2.93 -16.04
C PHE A 76 23.28 -4.01 -15.04
N TRP A 77 24.23 -4.81 -14.59
CA TRP A 77 23.98 -5.83 -13.58
C TRP A 77 24.33 -5.30 -12.20
N SER A 78 23.44 -5.51 -11.21
CA SER A 78 23.74 -5.19 -9.83
C SER A 78 22.88 -6.00 -8.86
N GLN A 79 23.53 -6.89 -8.11
CA GLN A 79 22.89 -7.65 -7.03
C GLN A 79 22.81 -6.83 -5.74
N ASP A 80 23.83 -6.03 -5.46
CA ASP A 80 23.89 -5.21 -4.25
C ASP A 80 22.83 -4.12 -4.22
N SER A 81 22.55 -3.51 -5.39
CA SER A 81 21.50 -2.50 -5.55
C SER A 81 20.12 -3.06 -5.18
N ALA A 82 19.79 -4.26 -5.69
CA ALA A 82 18.53 -4.90 -5.37
C ALA A 82 18.39 -5.23 -3.88
N SER A 83 19.47 -5.65 -3.25
CA SER A 83 19.50 -5.95 -1.82
C SER A 83 19.30 -4.71 -0.96
N ARG A 84 19.94 -3.60 -1.34
CA ARG A 84 19.77 -2.31 -0.66
C ARG A 84 18.35 -1.79 -0.80
N LEU A 85 17.81 -1.81 -2.01
CA LEU A 85 16.42 -1.40 -2.25
C LEU A 85 15.43 -2.23 -1.44
N TYR A 86 15.58 -3.56 -1.45
CA TYR A 86 14.75 -4.43 -0.62
C TYR A 86 14.82 -4.04 0.86
N LEU A 87 16.02 -3.78 1.36
CA LEU A 87 16.22 -3.38 2.76
C LEU A 87 15.52 -2.05 3.06
N GLU A 88 15.67 -1.05 2.20
CA GLU A 88 15.00 0.25 2.33
C GLU A 88 13.48 0.09 2.33
N LEU A 89 12.90 -0.60 1.35
CA LEU A 89 11.46 -0.83 1.29
C LEU A 89 10.93 -1.63 2.48
N ASN A 90 11.69 -2.62 2.96
CA ASN A 90 11.30 -3.42 4.12
C ASN A 90 11.34 -2.62 5.43
N THR A 91 12.29 -1.69 5.56
CA THR A 91 12.44 -0.84 6.76
C THR A 91 11.56 0.40 6.72
N ALA A 92 11.25 0.91 5.54
CA ALA A 92 10.39 2.09 5.35
C ALA A 92 8.97 1.90 5.89
N GLY A 93 8.50 0.67 5.98
CA GLY A 93 7.14 0.39 6.37
C GLY A 93 6.15 0.53 5.21
N MET A 94 4.88 0.50 5.53
CA MET A 94 3.82 0.52 4.52
C MET A 94 3.64 1.92 3.93
N GLY A 95 4.04 2.09 2.68
CA GLY A 95 3.72 3.27 1.89
C GLY A 95 2.23 3.38 1.57
N LYS A 96 1.82 4.52 1.01
CA LYS A 96 0.44 4.73 0.58
C LYS A 96 0.18 3.95 -0.70
N ARG A 97 -0.83 3.06 -0.67
CA ARG A 97 -1.25 2.32 -1.86
C ARG A 97 -1.82 3.25 -2.93
N GLN A 98 -1.44 2.99 -4.18
CA GLN A 98 -1.92 3.70 -5.35
C GLN A 98 -2.71 2.77 -6.29
N ASN A 99 -3.53 3.36 -7.17
CA ASN A 99 -4.37 2.60 -8.10
C ASN A 99 -3.88 2.66 -9.55
N SER A 100 -2.93 3.54 -9.85
CA SER A 100 -2.36 3.70 -11.19
C SER A 100 -0.90 4.13 -11.11
N ALA A 101 -0.09 3.60 -12.02
CA ALA A 101 1.29 4.03 -12.19
C ALA A 101 1.38 5.38 -12.92
N PRO A 102 2.47 6.14 -12.73
CA PRO A 102 2.79 7.29 -13.54
C PRO A 102 2.85 6.94 -15.03
N LYS A 103 2.50 7.90 -15.89
CA LYS A 103 2.55 7.70 -17.36
C LYS A 103 3.93 7.94 -17.95
N SER A 104 4.84 8.53 -17.17
CA SER A 104 6.24 8.75 -17.55
C SER A 104 7.01 7.44 -17.60
N VAL A 105 8.14 7.47 -18.27
CA VAL A 105 9.12 6.38 -18.23
C VAL A 105 9.66 6.27 -16.81
N PRO A 106 9.84 5.06 -16.24
CA PRO A 106 10.43 4.90 -14.93
C PRO A 106 11.89 5.38 -14.92
N ASP A 107 12.30 5.99 -13.82
CA ASP A 107 13.68 6.44 -13.62
C ASP A 107 14.61 5.25 -13.38
N ALA A 108 14.09 4.17 -12.78
CA ALA A 108 14.79 2.89 -12.68
C ALA A 108 13.84 1.71 -12.86
N GLU A 109 14.35 0.66 -13.49
CA GLU A 109 13.67 -0.63 -13.66
C GLU A 109 14.62 -1.76 -13.28
N LEU A 110 14.14 -2.65 -12.42
CA LEU A 110 14.84 -3.87 -12.04
C LEU A 110 14.02 -5.06 -12.53
N GLU A 111 14.64 -5.91 -13.29
CA GLU A 111 14.07 -7.15 -13.80
C GLU A 111 14.81 -8.32 -13.15
N PHE A 112 14.08 -9.12 -12.40
CA PHE A 112 14.59 -10.31 -11.73
C PHE A 112 14.39 -11.54 -12.62
N GLY A 113 15.33 -12.46 -12.61
CA GLY A 113 15.30 -13.65 -13.45
C GLY A 113 14.13 -14.61 -13.20
N ASN A 114 13.38 -14.43 -12.11
CA ASN A 114 12.16 -15.18 -11.78
C ASN A 114 10.87 -14.54 -12.33
N GLY A 115 10.98 -13.47 -13.15
CA GLY A 115 9.83 -12.76 -13.72
C GLY A 115 9.26 -11.63 -12.85
N CYS A 116 9.83 -11.37 -11.68
CA CYS A 116 9.52 -10.16 -10.92
C CYS A 116 10.12 -8.93 -11.61
N ILE A 117 9.34 -7.87 -11.71
CA ILE A 117 9.76 -6.58 -12.28
C ILE A 117 9.41 -5.48 -11.30
N LEU A 118 10.38 -4.62 -11.00
CA LEU A 118 10.22 -3.47 -10.12
C LEU A 118 10.54 -2.20 -10.91
N ARG A 119 9.61 -1.24 -10.89
CA ARG A 119 9.78 0.08 -11.53
C ARG A 119 9.66 1.17 -10.50
N LEU A 120 10.52 2.17 -10.62
CA LEU A 120 10.64 3.26 -9.67
C LEU A 120 10.56 4.60 -10.39
N TRP A 121 9.85 5.54 -9.80
CA TRP A 121 9.77 6.94 -10.24
C TRP A 121 10.11 7.84 -9.07
N GLU A 122 11.03 8.76 -9.28
CA GLU A 122 11.27 9.86 -8.37
C GLU A 122 10.13 10.86 -8.49
N GLN A 123 9.44 11.11 -7.39
CA GLN A 123 8.35 12.08 -7.36
C GLN A 123 8.10 12.59 -5.95
N ASP A 124 7.51 13.77 -5.86
CA ASP A 124 7.01 14.25 -4.57
C ASP A 124 5.82 13.39 -4.13
N VAL A 125 5.82 13.01 -2.87
CA VAL A 125 4.73 12.28 -2.22
C VAL A 125 4.16 13.10 -1.07
N TRP A 126 2.88 12.89 -0.77
CA TRP A 126 2.21 13.60 0.31
C TRP A 126 2.52 12.96 1.66
N ASP A 127 3.27 13.68 2.49
CA ASP A 127 3.43 13.34 3.91
C ASP A 127 2.18 13.77 4.69
N GLY A 128 1.37 12.80 5.07
CA GLY A 128 0.13 13.04 5.82
C GLY A 128 0.36 13.51 7.26
N TYR A 129 1.54 13.31 7.82
CA TYR A 129 1.89 13.74 9.17
C TYR A 129 2.25 15.24 9.20
N ASN A 130 3.18 15.66 8.35
CA ASN A 130 3.62 17.05 8.25
C ASN A 130 2.71 17.91 7.36
N ARG A 131 1.79 17.28 6.59
CA ARG A 131 0.88 17.93 5.63
C ARG A 131 1.60 18.75 4.56
N GLU A 132 2.65 18.18 4.01
CA GLU A 132 3.46 18.78 2.95
C GLU A 132 3.85 17.75 1.88
N TRP A 133 4.25 18.24 0.71
CA TRP A 133 4.85 17.40 -0.32
C TRP A 133 6.34 17.28 -0.05
N VAL A 134 6.82 16.04 0.00
CA VAL A 134 8.22 15.72 0.28
C VAL A 134 8.79 14.83 -0.84
N PRO A 135 10.08 14.90 -1.11
CA PRO A 135 10.72 13.98 -2.05
C PRO A 135 10.51 12.53 -1.63
N GLY A 136 10.09 11.71 -2.56
CA GLY A 136 9.80 10.31 -2.32
C GLY A 136 9.90 9.48 -3.59
N VAL A 137 9.39 8.26 -3.54
CA VAL A 137 9.45 7.30 -4.64
C VAL A 137 8.09 6.65 -4.84
N PHE A 138 7.62 6.62 -6.08
CA PHE A 138 6.57 5.71 -6.49
C PHE A 138 7.18 4.38 -6.89
N VAL A 139 6.61 3.31 -6.35
CA VAL A 139 7.03 1.94 -6.58
C VAL A 139 5.91 1.17 -7.27
N TRP A 140 6.19 0.63 -8.45
CA TRP A 140 5.36 -0.38 -9.09
C TRP A 140 6.14 -1.68 -9.13
N CYS A 141 5.50 -2.76 -8.68
CA CYS A 141 6.08 -4.08 -8.69
C CYS A 141 5.09 -5.07 -9.28
N GLN A 142 5.53 -5.83 -10.26
CA GLN A 142 4.89 -7.06 -10.69
C GLN A 142 5.64 -8.22 -10.02
N GLY A 143 4.99 -8.90 -9.09
CA GLY A 143 5.56 -10.09 -8.45
C GLY A 143 5.77 -11.24 -9.43
N ALA A 144 6.56 -12.23 -9.07
CA ALA A 144 6.78 -13.43 -9.86
C ALA A 144 5.48 -14.23 -10.11
N ASP A 145 4.47 -14.04 -9.27
CA ASP A 145 3.11 -14.58 -9.40
C ASP A 145 2.19 -13.76 -10.34
N GLY A 146 2.69 -12.68 -10.93
CA GLY A 146 1.95 -11.77 -11.77
C GLY A 146 1.11 -10.73 -11.02
N THR A 147 1.12 -10.72 -9.69
CA THR A 147 0.38 -9.74 -8.89
C THR A 147 1.04 -8.36 -8.97
N ASN A 148 0.23 -7.32 -9.17
CA ASN A 148 0.72 -5.96 -9.25
C ASN A 148 0.53 -5.21 -7.93
N TYR A 149 1.59 -4.51 -7.51
CA TYR A 149 1.63 -3.69 -6.32
C TYR A 149 2.05 -2.27 -6.70
N MET A 150 1.42 -1.27 -6.09
CA MET A 150 1.70 0.14 -6.34
C MET A 150 1.66 0.92 -5.03
N TYR A 151 2.76 1.56 -4.69
CA TYR A 151 2.91 2.32 -3.45
C TYR A 151 3.70 3.61 -3.66
N ASP A 152 3.27 4.68 -2.97
CA ASP A 152 4.10 5.87 -2.75
C ASP A 152 4.78 5.74 -1.40
N THR A 153 6.03 6.15 -1.31
CA THR A 153 6.74 6.22 -0.03
C THR A 153 7.68 7.42 0.02
N ASP A 154 7.63 8.15 1.11
CA ASP A 154 8.51 9.27 1.48
C ASP A 154 9.75 8.82 2.26
N GLN A 155 9.76 7.57 2.69
CA GLN A 155 10.82 7.03 3.55
C GLN A 155 11.99 6.45 2.77
N VAL A 156 11.79 6.19 1.47
CA VAL A 156 12.86 5.76 0.56
C VAL A 156 13.37 6.98 -0.18
N ARG A 157 14.59 7.41 0.13
CA ARG A 157 15.20 8.57 -0.51
C ARG A 157 15.82 8.18 -1.84
N TRP A 158 15.38 8.79 -2.93
CA TRP A 158 15.95 8.59 -4.26
C TRP A 158 17.47 8.75 -4.29
N GLN A 159 18.01 9.71 -3.53
CA GLN A 159 19.45 9.91 -3.41
C GLN A 159 20.24 8.68 -2.92
N VAL A 160 19.59 7.82 -2.13
CA VAL A 160 20.16 6.54 -1.70
C VAL A 160 20.04 5.51 -2.84
N LEU A 161 18.95 5.56 -3.61
CA LEU A 161 18.69 4.70 -4.75
C LEU A 161 19.50 5.13 -6.00
N GLY A 162 19.68 6.43 -6.22
CA GLY A 162 20.40 6.99 -7.37
C GLY A 162 21.91 6.71 -7.40
N LYS A 163 22.45 6.18 -6.30
CA LYS A 163 23.84 5.67 -6.23
C LYS A 163 23.99 4.23 -6.70
N TRP A 164 23.08 3.74 -7.51
CA TRP A 164 23.16 2.41 -8.11
C TRP A 164 24.11 2.38 -9.31
N VAL A 165 25.13 3.18 -9.26
CA VAL A 165 26.22 3.12 -10.24
C VAL A 165 26.91 1.77 -10.05
N PRO A 166 27.17 1.01 -11.14
CA PRO A 166 28.02 -0.18 -11.08
C PRO A 166 29.33 0.24 -10.43
N GLY A 167 29.73 -0.47 -9.38
CA GLY A 167 30.84 -0.06 -8.53
C GLY A 167 32.09 0.33 -9.33
N GLU A 168 32.68 1.43 -8.91
CA GLU A 168 34.08 1.69 -9.09
C GLU A 168 34.90 0.60 -8.37
#